data_c5925f0bfc0d25ab9376d4cbc7d69c6f
#
_entry.id   c5925f0bfc0d25ab9376d4cbc7d69c6f
#
_cell.length_a   1.000
_cell.length_b   1.000
_cell.length_c   1.000
_cell.angle_alpha   90.00
_cell.angle_beta   90.00
_cell.angle_gamma   90.00
#
_symmetry.space_group_name_H-M   'P 1'
#
loop_
_entity.id
_entity.type
_entity.pdbx_description
1 polymer ?
#
loop_
_entity_poly.entity_id
_entity_poly.type
_entity_poly.pdbx_seq_one_letter_code
_entity_poly.pdbx_strand_id
1 'polypeptide(L)'
;MIRLLGISLAVIFAVISLFHLYWAAGGTFGSRVAVPTVAAPSRGHKRVFDPSVGGTIVVAFAFLLAIVVILGQLRFWGDTLPHWVFRWGTGAIALIFFLRAVGEFRLVGFFKKVSDTPFAYWDTWLFSPLCLIIAITAFILAYSEA
;
A
#
# COMPACT_ATOMS: atom_id res chain seq x y z
N MET A 1 -22.66 0.12 6.20
CA MET A 1 -21.72 -0.66 5.35
C MET A 1 -20.53 0.20 4.92
N ILE A 2 -20.71 1.33 4.27
CA ILE A 2 -19.62 2.22 3.76
C ILE A 2 -18.65 2.66 4.87
N ARG A 3 -19.17 3.12 6.02
CA ARG A 3 -18.31 3.48 7.17
C ARG A 3 -17.43 2.33 7.66
N LEU A 4 -17.97 1.11 7.69
CA LEU A 4 -17.19 -0.07 8.10
C LEU A 4 -16.05 -0.36 7.11
N LEU A 5 -16.32 -0.30 5.80
CA LEU A 5 -15.30 -0.46 4.76
C LEU A 5 -14.18 0.59 4.91
N GLY A 6 -14.54 1.85 5.12
CA GLY A 6 -13.54 2.90 5.28
C GLY A 6 -12.73 2.78 6.56
N ILE A 7 -13.36 2.41 7.68
CA ILE A 7 -12.65 2.14 8.94
C ILE A 7 -11.69 0.96 8.76
N SER A 8 -12.13 -0.14 8.13
CA SER A 8 -11.26 -1.29 7.85
C SER A 8 -10.06 -0.89 6.99
N LEU A 9 -10.28 -0.04 5.98
CA LEU A 9 -9.20 0.47 5.13
C LEU A 9 -8.23 1.35 5.92
N ALA A 10 -8.72 2.22 6.80
CA ALA A 10 -7.89 3.04 7.67
C ALA A 10 -7.05 2.17 8.64
N VAL A 11 -7.61 1.09 9.18
CA VAL A 11 -6.89 0.12 10.02
C VAL A 11 -5.79 -0.59 9.23
N ILE A 12 -6.07 -1.02 8.00
CA ILE A 12 -5.06 -1.63 7.11
C ILE A 12 -3.90 -0.65 6.90
N PHE A 13 -4.18 0.61 6.57
CA PHE A 13 -3.15 1.63 6.39
C PHE A 13 -2.37 1.92 7.67
N ALA A 14 -3.02 1.93 8.84
CA ALA A 14 -2.34 2.09 10.12
C ALA A 14 -1.34 0.95 10.37
N VAL A 15 -1.74 -0.30 10.13
CA VAL A 15 -0.85 -1.46 10.26
C VAL A 15 0.34 -1.36 9.30
N ILE A 16 0.10 -1.01 8.04
CA ILE A 16 1.17 -0.86 7.05
C ILE A 16 2.13 0.29 7.46
N SER A 17 1.59 1.43 7.91
CA SER A 17 2.39 2.55 8.41
C SER A 17 3.27 2.13 9.60
N LEU A 18 2.71 1.40 10.57
CA LEU A 18 3.46 0.90 11.73
C LEU A 18 4.60 -0.03 11.31
N PHE A 19 4.40 -0.92 10.34
CA PHE A 19 5.49 -1.73 9.79
C PHE A 19 6.61 -0.89 9.18
N HIS A 20 6.27 0.17 8.44
CA HIS A 20 7.29 1.06 7.86
C HIS A 20 8.05 1.83 8.95
N LEU A 21 7.37 2.32 9.99
CA LEU A 21 8.04 2.95 11.13
C LEU A 21 8.92 1.95 11.88
N TYR A 22 8.47 0.71 12.08
CA TYR A 22 9.25 -0.35 12.68
C TYR A 22 10.53 -0.64 11.87
N TRP A 23 10.44 -0.72 10.54
CA TRP A 23 11.62 -0.91 9.68
C TRP A 23 12.53 0.32 9.67
N ALA A 24 11.98 1.53 9.69
CA ALA A 24 12.77 2.75 9.78
C ALA A 24 13.56 2.84 11.10
N ALA A 25 13.01 2.28 12.18
CA ALA A 25 13.68 2.16 13.49
C ALA A 25 14.71 0.99 13.54
N GLY A 26 14.97 0.28 12.43
CA GLY A 26 15.93 -0.81 12.37
C GLY A 26 15.34 -2.20 12.58
N GLY A 27 14.02 -2.34 12.64
CA GLY A 27 13.34 -3.62 12.72
C GLY A 27 13.56 -4.48 11.46
N THR A 28 13.69 -5.79 11.64
CA THR A 28 14.04 -6.73 10.54
C THR A 28 12.92 -7.70 10.18
N PHE A 29 11.90 -7.83 11.02
CA PHE A 29 10.81 -8.76 10.77
C PHE A 29 10.06 -8.40 9.47
N GLY A 30 9.91 -9.36 8.57
CA GLY A 30 9.23 -9.19 7.29
C GLY A 30 10.01 -8.40 6.22
N SER A 31 11.10 -7.69 6.56
CA SER A 31 11.85 -6.85 5.62
C SER A 31 12.46 -7.63 4.45
N ARG A 32 12.77 -8.91 4.66
CA ARG A 32 13.36 -9.78 3.61
C ARG A 32 12.39 -10.10 2.49
N VAL A 33 11.10 -10.09 2.76
CA VAL A 33 10.03 -10.42 1.80
C VAL A 33 9.28 -9.20 1.31
N ALA A 34 9.53 -8.02 1.90
CA ALA A 34 8.87 -6.77 1.53
C ALA A 34 9.58 -6.01 0.40
N VAL A 35 10.84 -6.34 0.11
CA VAL A 35 11.64 -5.69 -0.93
C VAL A 35 11.83 -6.64 -2.11
N PRO A 36 11.60 -6.18 -3.36
CA PRO A 36 11.83 -6.99 -4.56
C PRO A 36 13.25 -7.56 -4.62
N THR A 37 13.34 -8.85 -4.97
CA THR A 37 14.60 -9.58 -5.08
C THR A 37 14.71 -10.23 -6.45
N VAL A 38 15.94 -10.42 -6.92
CA VAL A 38 16.29 -11.15 -8.14
C VAL A 38 17.28 -12.25 -7.82
N ALA A 39 17.35 -13.28 -8.68
CA ALA A 39 18.35 -14.33 -8.56
C ALA A 39 19.76 -13.74 -8.68
N ALA A 40 20.66 -14.19 -7.81
CA ALA A 40 22.06 -13.79 -7.83
C ALA A 40 22.94 -14.95 -8.37
N PRO A 41 24.09 -14.67 -9.02
CA PRO A 41 24.98 -15.69 -9.57
C PRO A 41 25.49 -16.70 -8.53
N SER A 42 25.55 -16.33 -7.25
CA SER A 42 26.03 -17.13 -6.11
C SER A 42 24.94 -17.94 -5.40
N ARG A 43 24.01 -18.57 -6.11
CA ARG A 43 22.91 -19.40 -5.54
C ARG A 43 22.12 -18.71 -4.41
N GLY A 44 21.81 -17.42 -4.56
CA GLY A 44 21.05 -16.65 -3.58
C GLY A 44 20.11 -15.66 -4.25
N HIS A 45 19.51 -14.79 -3.44
CA HIS A 45 18.66 -13.71 -3.89
C HIS A 45 19.26 -12.37 -3.46
N LYS A 46 19.34 -11.42 -4.39
CA LYS A 46 19.82 -10.06 -4.13
C LYS A 46 18.64 -9.10 -4.16
N ARG A 47 18.57 -8.18 -3.20
CA ARG A 47 17.61 -7.08 -3.23
C ARG A 47 17.88 -6.19 -4.44
N VAL A 48 16.81 -5.73 -5.09
CA VAL A 48 16.91 -4.82 -6.24
C VAL A 48 17.38 -3.44 -5.77
N PHE A 49 16.97 -3.05 -4.56
CA PHE A 49 17.41 -1.83 -3.89
C PHE A 49 17.36 -2.01 -2.37
N ASP A 50 18.12 -1.21 -1.65
CA ASP A 50 18.04 -1.12 -0.19
C ASP A 50 17.26 0.15 0.19
N PRO A 51 16.09 0.02 0.84
CA PRO A 51 15.30 1.19 1.23
C PRO A 51 16.07 2.06 2.21
N SER A 52 16.16 3.37 1.92
CA SER A 52 16.72 4.31 2.88
C SER A 52 15.74 4.53 4.05
N VAL A 53 16.27 4.85 5.23
CA VAL A 53 15.45 5.19 6.41
C VAL A 53 14.50 6.33 6.09
N GLY A 54 15.00 7.40 5.45
CA GLY A 54 14.17 8.54 5.06
C GLY A 54 13.05 8.16 4.10
N GLY A 55 13.34 7.36 3.07
CA GLY A 55 12.32 6.88 2.13
C GLY A 55 11.25 6.04 2.83
N THR A 56 11.66 5.17 3.77
CA THR A 56 10.73 4.35 4.55
C THR A 56 9.82 5.20 5.44
N ILE A 57 10.36 6.26 6.06
CA ILE A 57 9.58 7.23 6.84
C ILE A 57 8.57 7.96 5.95
N VAL A 58 8.99 8.43 4.77
CA VAL A 58 8.07 9.09 3.81
C VAL A 58 6.91 8.19 3.44
N VAL A 59 7.16 6.90 3.21
CA VAL A 59 6.08 5.94 2.92
C VAL A 59 5.16 5.75 4.13
N ALA A 60 5.69 5.69 5.35
CA ALA A 60 4.86 5.62 6.56
C ALA A 60 3.92 6.83 6.67
N PHE A 61 4.44 8.03 6.46
CA PHE A 61 3.63 9.26 6.48
C PHE A 61 2.62 9.33 5.34
N ALA A 62 2.94 8.80 4.16
CA ALA A 62 1.96 8.69 3.06
C ALA A 62 0.76 7.83 3.45
N PHE A 63 0.96 6.73 4.19
CA PHE A 63 -0.14 5.93 4.72
C PHE A 63 -0.94 6.67 5.81
N LEU A 64 -0.29 7.44 6.69
CA LEU A 64 -0.99 8.28 7.66
C LEU A 64 -1.84 9.34 6.95
N LEU A 65 -1.31 9.98 5.91
CA LEU A 65 -2.07 10.92 5.09
C LEU A 65 -3.27 10.23 4.41
N ALA A 66 -3.09 9.01 3.90
CA ALA A 66 -4.19 8.25 3.31
C ALA A 66 -5.31 7.96 4.34
N ILE A 67 -4.98 7.66 5.59
CA ILE A 67 -5.95 7.52 6.69
C ILE A 67 -6.73 8.84 6.86
N VAL A 68 -6.03 9.96 6.92
CA VAL A 68 -6.64 11.28 7.06
C VAL A 68 -7.62 11.55 5.92
N VAL A 69 -7.25 11.24 4.68
CA VAL A 69 -8.12 11.39 3.50
C VAL A 69 -9.35 10.48 3.58
N ILE A 70 -9.19 9.21 3.94
CA ILE A 70 -10.31 8.25 4.07
C ILE A 70 -11.29 8.68 5.16
N LEU A 71 -10.79 9.13 6.32
CA LEU A 71 -11.65 9.60 7.40
C LEU A 71 -12.39 10.89 7.02
N GLY A 72 -11.76 11.78 6.25
CA GLY A 72 -12.40 12.95 5.67
C GLY A 72 -13.49 12.60 4.64
N GLN A 73 -13.24 11.59 3.78
CA GLN A 73 -14.25 11.05 2.86
C GLN A 73 -15.48 10.51 3.59
N LEU A 74 -15.29 9.89 4.76
CA LEU A 74 -16.36 9.39 5.62
C LEU A 74 -17.04 10.48 6.48
N ARG A 75 -16.65 11.74 6.33
CA ARG A 75 -17.16 12.88 7.10
C ARG A 75 -16.96 12.76 8.63
N PHE A 76 -15.90 12.09 9.07
CA PHE A 76 -15.50 12.12 10.48
C PHE A 76 -14.86 13.45 10.88
N TRP A 77 -14.33 14.17 9.89
CA TRP A 77 -13.72 15.50 10.04
C TRP A 77 -13.68 16.18 8.65
N GLY A 78 -13.23 17.42 8.59
CA GLY A 78 -12.94 18.07 7.32
C GLY A 78 -14.02 19.01 6.82
N ASP A 79 -14.88 19.51 7.69
CA ASP A 79 -15.93 20.48 7.34
C ASP A 79 -15.37 21.79 6.74
N THR A 80 -14.07 22.07 6.96
CA THR A 80 -13.37 23.23 6.42
C THR A 80 -12.91 23.05 4.98
N LEU A 81 -12.83 21.81 4.49
CA LEU A 81 -12.41 21.50 3.13
C LEU A 81 -13.58 21.03 2.27
N PRO A 82 -13.64 21.43 0.99
CA PRO A 82 -14.65 20.94 0.08
C PRO A 82 -14.59 19.41 -0.05
N HIS A 83 -15.74 18.75 0.01
CA HIS A 83 -15.81 17.28 -0.02
C HIS A 83 -15.16 16.65 -1.27
N TRP A 84 -15.13 17.36 -2.38
CA TRP A 84 -14.47 16.89 -3.60
C TRP A 84 -12.97 16.61 -3.40
N VAL A 85 -12.30 17.29 -2.46
CA VAL A 85 -10.88 17.06 -2.14
C VAL A 85 -10.68 15.63 -1.61
N PHE A 86 -11.54 15.19 -0.69
CA PHE A 86 -11.49 13.84 -0.14
C PHE A 86 -11.90 12.79 -1.17
N ARG A 87 -12.91 13.08 -1.99
CA ARG A 87 -13.35 12.20 -3.07
C ARG A 87 -12.22 11.93 -4.07
N TRP A 88 -11.58 12.98 -4.57
CA TRP A 88 -10.45 12.83 -5.50
C TRP A 88 -9.22 12.22 -4.83
N GLY A 89 -8.93 12.56 -3.58
CA GLY A 89 -7.87 11.94 -2.80
C GLY A 89 -8.08 10.43 -2.62
N THR A 90 -9.30 10.02 -2.28
CA THR A 90 -9.67 8.60 -2.18
C THR A 90 -9.61 7.89 -3.54
N GLY A 91 -10.03 8.57 -4.62
CA GLY A 91 -9.89 8.07 -5.99
C GLY A 91 -8.42 7.90 -6.41
N ALA A 92 -7.56 8.83 -6.03
CA ALA A 92 -6.12 8.72 -6.26
C ALA A 92 -5.50 7.52 -5.51
N ILE A 93 -5.90 7.28 -4.26
CA ILE A 93 -5.52 6.08 -3.50
C ILE A 93 -5.95 4.82 -4.26
N ALA A 94 -7.19 4.76 -4.73
CA ALA A 94 -7.70 3.63 -5.51
C ALA A 94 -6.83 3.37 -6.75
N LEU A 95 -6.50 4.41 -7.50
CA LEU A 95 -5.68 4.32 -8.71
C LEU A 95 -4.25 3.84 -8.39
N ILE A 96 -3.60 4.42 -7.38
CA ILE A 96 -2.24 4.02 -6.97
C ILE A 96 -2.18 2.54 -6.62
N PHE A 97 -3.12 2.06 -5.81
CA PHE A 97 -3.14 0.66 -5.39
C PHE A 97 -3.56 -0.28 -6.51
N PHE A 98 -4.42 0.15 -7.42
CA PHE A 98 -4.74 -0.59 -8.63
C PHE A 98 -3.50 -0.77 -9.51
N LEU A 99 -2.77 0.31 -9.80
CA LEU A 99 -1.53 0.24 -10.56
C LEU A 99 -0.47 -0.62 -9.86
N ARG A 100 -0.41 -0.56 -8.53
CA ARG A 100 0.49 -1.43 -7.74
C ARG A 100 0.09 -2.91 -7.85
N ALA A 101 -1.19 -3.24 -7.90
CA ALA A 101 -1.68 -4.61 -8.07
C ALA A 101 -1.39 -5.13 -9.49
N VAL A 102 -1.60 -4.32 -10.53
CA VAL A 102 -1.20 -4.64 -11.91
C VAL A 102 0.31 -4.83 -12.00
N GLY A 103 1.07 -3.89 -11.45
CA GLY A 103 2.53 -3.93 -11.34
C GLY A 103 3.25 -3.42 -12.57
N GLU A 104 4.58 -3.51 -12.53
CA GLU A 104 5.49 -3.02 -13.57
C GLU A 104 5.91 -4.13 -14.56
N PHE A 105 5.22 -5.26 -14.56
CA PHE A 105 5.38 -6.41 -15.45
C PHE A 105 6.70 -7.18 -15.31
N ARG A 106 7.58 -6.84 -14.38
CA ARG A 106 8.86 -7.54 -14.16
C ARG A 106 8.98 -8.15 -12.77
N LEU A 107 8.85 -7.36 -11.73
CA LEU A 107 9.15 -7.75 -10.34
C LEU A 107 7.93 -7.75 -9.43
N VAL A 108 6.92 -6.92 -9.73
CA VAL A 108 5.84 -6.52 -8.84
C VAL A 108 4.50 -6.69 -9.54
N GLY A 109 3.47 -7.05 -8.77
CA GLY A 109 2.10 -7.16 -9.26
C GLY A 109 1.73 -8.53 -9.82
N PHE A 110 0.49 -8.65 -10.28
CA PHE A 110 -0.01 -9.92 -10.82
C PHE A 110 0.67 -10.34 -12.12
N PHE A 111 1.14 -9.40 -12.93
CA PHE A 111 1.72 -9.66 -14.26
C PHE A 111 3.25 -9.68 -14.24
N LYS A 112 3.88 -9.85 -13.07
CA LYS A 112 5.34 -9.95 -12.96
C LYS A 112 5.89 -11.19 -13.66
N LYS A 113 7.10 -11.07 -14.21
CA LYS A 113 7.82 -12.16 -14.87
C LYS A 113 8.73 -12.95 -13.93
N VAL A 114 9.27 -12.30 -12.90
CA VAL A 114 10.12 -12.94 -11.90
C VAL A 114 9.25 -13.57 -10.83
N SER A 115 9.23 -14.90 -10.75
CA SER A 115 8.39 -15.69 -9.84
C SER A 115 9.18 -16.46 -8.76
N ASP A 116 10.49 -16.73 -8.99
CA ASP A 116 11.26 -17.67 -8.21
C ASP A 116 11.99 -17.02 -7.02
N THR A 117 11.36 -16.03 -6.38
CA THR A 117 11.94 -15.33 -5.24
C THR A 117 10.97 -15.31 -4.06
N PRO A 118 11.47 -15.24 -2.79
CA PRO A 118 10.62 -15.11 -1.61
C PRO A 118 9.69 -13.88 -1.69
N PHE A 119 10.18 -12.75 -2.21
CA PHE A 119 9.35 -11.57 -2.45
C PHE A 119 8.21 -11.89 -3.45
N ALA A 120 8.51 -12.53 -4.58
CA ALA A 120 7.51 -12.82 -5.61
C ALA A 120 6.39 -13.73 -5.09
N TYR A 121 6.71 -14.69 -4.21
CA TYR A 121 5.72 -15.52 -3.54
C TYR A 121 4.75 -14.67 -2.69
N TRP A 122 5.28 -13.84 -1.78
CA TRP A 122 4.46 -12.99 -0.93
C TRP A 122 3.74 -11.89 -1.69
N ASP A 123 4.33 -11.39 -2.78
CA ASP A 123 3.68 -10.42 -3.65
C ASP A 123 2.46 -11.02 -4.35
N THR A 124 2.54 -12.27 -4.82
CA THR A 124 1.40 -12.94 -5.47
C THR A 124 0.28 -13.29 -4.49
N TRP A 125 0.62 -13.77 -3.29
CA TRP A 125 -0.38 -14.31 -2.38
C TRP A 125 -0.88 -13.32 -1.34
N LEU A 126 -0.14 -12.27 -1.07
CA LEU A 126 -0.51 -11.27 -0.06
C LEU A 126 -0.53 -9.84 -0.62
N PHE A 127 0.59 -9.34 -1.15
CA PHE A 127 0.70 -7.90 -1.42
C PHE A 127 -0.16 -7.45 -2.60
N SER A 128 -0.15 -8.18 -3.72
CA SER A 128 -0.95 -7.81 -4.89
C SER A 128 -2.46 -8.01 -4.67
N PRO A 129 -2.95 -9.11 -4.05
CA PRO A 129 -4.34 -9.23 -3.65
C PRO A 129 -4.79 -8.16 -2.66
N LEU A 130 -3.96 -7.84 -1.66
CA LEU A 130 -4.24 -6.78 -0.70
C LEU A 130 -4.35 -5.42 -1.40
N CYS A 131 -3.42 -5.09 -2.31
CA CYS A 131 -3.48 -3.87 -3.10
C CYS A 131 -4.75 -3.80 -3.94
N LEU A 132 -5.20 -4.90 -4.52
CA LEU A 132 -6.45 -4.95 -5.29
C LEU A 132 -7.67 -4.72 -4.38
N ILE A 133 -7.72 -5.34 -3.22
CA ILE A 133 -8.79 -5.12 -2.22
C ILE A 133 -8.82 -3.66 -1.78
N ILE A 134 -7.66 -3.06 -1.47
CA ILE A 134 -7.54 -1.64 -1.13
C ILE A 134 -8.07 -0.77 -2.28
N ALA A 135 -7.66 -1.05 -3.53
CA ALA A 135 -8.09 -0.30 -4.70
C ALA A 135 -9.61 -0.34 -4.90
N ILE A 136 -10.22 -1.52 -4.83
CA ILE A 136 -11.67 -1.69 -4.98
C ILE A 136 -12.40 -0.99 -3.85
N THR A 137 -11.96 -1.16 -2.60
CA THR A 137 -12.58 -0.53 -1.44
C THR A 137 -12.50 0.99 -1.52
N ALA A 138 -11.33 1.55 -1.85
CA ALA A 138 -11.14 2.99 -2.02
C ALA A 138 -11.98 3.53 -3.20
N PHE A 139 -12.10 2.78 -4.29
CA PHE A 139 -12.96 3.16 -5.41
C PHE A 139 -14.43 3.24 -4.98
N ILE A 140 -14.93 2.20 -4.30
CA ILE A 140 -16.31 2.21 -3.76
C ILE A 140 -16.53 3.42 -2.86
N LEU A 141 -15.59 3.72 -1.95
CA LEU A 141 -15.68 4.86 -1.05
C LEU A 141 -15.69 6.20 -1.78
N ALA A 142 -14.88 6.37 -2.83
CA ALA A 142 -14.80 7.60 -3.60
C ALA A 142 -16.10 7.92 -4.33
N TYR A 143 -16.84 6.89 -4.76
CA TYR A 143 -18.07 7.05 -5.54
C TYR A 143 -19.36 6.77 -4.75
N SER A 144 -19.26 6.35 -3.48
CA SER A 144 -20.43 6.28 -2.60
C SER A 144 -20.76 7.65 -2.05
N GLU A 145 -22.03 7.96 -2.02
CA GLU A 145 -22.55 9.10 -1.25
C GLU A 145 -22.50 8.72 0.24
N ALA A 146 -21.57 9.34 0.97
CA ALA A 146 -21.41 9.16 2.41
C ALA A 146 -22.18 10.25 3.19
#